data_dd2877b06770fd37ecc7df07f4eccb4a
#
_entry.id   dd2877b06770fd37ecc7df07f4eccb4a
#
_cell.length_a   1.000
_cell.length_b   1.000
_cell.length_c   1.000
_cell.angle_alpha   90.00
_cell.angle_beta   90.00
_cell.angle_gamma   90.00
#
_symmetry.space_group_name_H-M   'P 1'
#
loop_
_entity.id
_entity.type
_entity.pdbx_description
1 polymer ?
#
loop_
_entity_poly.entity_id
_entity_poly.type
_entity_poly.pdbx_seq_one_letter_code
_entity_poly.pdbx_strand_id
1 'polypeptide(L)'
;MFLEKVGNHKRCNMLYDPSHYVLQNLDYLAHIDIYHEKIKMFHVKDAELNPSGKQGVYGGFQSWVNRAGRFRSLGDGQVDFKSIFSKFTSYGYDGWAVLEWECCLKHPEDGAREGAEFIKNHIINTTEKAFDDFAGSGADIEANKKML
;
A
#
# COMPACT_ATOMS: atom_id res chain seq x y z
N MET A 1 20.14 -6.61 -7.35
CA MET A 1 21.03 -7.53 -6.58
C MET A 1 20.48 -8.96 -6.46
N PHE A 2 19.42 -9.29 -5.67
CA PHE A 2 18.90 -10.67 -5.61
C PHE A 2 18.21 -11.09 -6.92
N LEU A 3 17.27 -10.29 -7.41
CA LEU A 3 16.53 -10.56 -8.65
C LEU A 3 17.47 -10.73 -9.86
N GLU A 4 18.51 -9.90 -9.96
CA GLU A 4 19.54 -10.00 -11.00
C GLU A 4 20.31 -11.33 -10.92
N LYS A 5 20.69 -11.75 -9.70
CA LYS A 5 21.42 -13.01 -9.48
C LYS A 5 20.61 -14.24 -9.85
N VAL A 6 19.29 -14.19 -9.75
CA VAL A 6 18.41 -15.26 -10.23
C VAL A 6 17.93 -15.04 -11.67
N GLY A 7 18.58 -14.12 -12.41
CA GLY A 7 18.27 -13.84 -13.81
C GLY A 7 16.87 -13.28 -14.04
N ASN A 8 16.35 -12.56 -13.09
CA ASN A 8 14.96 -12.04 -13.11
C ASN A 8 13.93 -13.12 -13.45
N HIS A 9 14.15 -14.34 -12.97
CA HIS A 9 13.33 -15.49 -13.31
C HIS A 9 11.84 -15.20 -13.07
N LYS A 10 10.98 -15.60 -14.01
CA LYS A 10 9.54 -15.29 -14.00
C LYS A 10 8.77 -15.79 -12.76
N ARG A 11 9.27 -16.81 -12.07
CA ARG A 11 8.70 -17.33 -10.82
C ARG A 11 9.27 -16.67 -9.57
N CYS A 12 10.24 -15.77 -9.71
CA CYS A 12 10.82 -15.03 -8.61
C CYS A 12 10.06 -13.71 -8.48
N ASN A 13 9.12 -13.67 -7.55
CA ASN A 13 8.27 -12.52 -7.29
C ASN A 13 8.43 -12.06 -5.84
N MET A 14 7.81 -10.96 -5.50
CA MET A 14 7.93 -10.31 -4.19
C MET A 14 6.59 -10.32 -3.47
N LEU A 15 6.66 -10.58 -2.17
CA LEU A 15 5.69 -10.19 -1.19
C LEU A 15 6.07 -8.79 -0.71
N TYR A 16 5.14 -7.85 -0.76
CA TYR A 16 5.33 -6.49 -0.29
C TYR A 16 4.59 -6.28 1.03
N ASP A 17 5.29 -5.76 2.03
CA ASP A 17 4.73 -5.45 3.35
C ASP A 17 5.24 -4.08 3.81
N PRO A 18 4.39 -3.02 3.75
CA PRO A 18 4.80 -1.66 4.10
C PRO A 18 5.11 -1.47 5.59
N SER A 19 4.54 -2.31 6.46
CA SER A 19 4.71 -2.18 7.90
C SER A 19 6.17 -2.31 8.34
N HIS A 20 6.91 -3.21 7.69
CA HIS A 20 8.34 -3.39 7.95
C HIS A 20 9.18 -2.19 7.49
N TYR A 21 8.74 -1.46 6.47
CA TYR A 21 9.38 -0.22 6.03
C TYR A 21 9.16 0.90 7.03
N VAL A 22 7.92 1.04 7.54
CA VAL A 22 7.61 2.02 8.59
C VAL A 22 8.51 1.80 9.81
N LEU A 23 8.65 0.55 10.28
CA LEU A 23 9.51 0.23 11.42
C LEU A 23 10.99 0.54 11.20
N GLN A 24 11.43 0.64 9.95
CA GLN A 24 12.81 0.98 9.56
C GLN A 24 12.94 2.42 9.04
N ASN A 25 11.86 3.19 9.05
CA ASN A 25 11.81 4.55 8.50
C ASN A 25 12.27 4.62 7.03
N LEU A 26 11.84 3.63 6.22
CA LEU A 26 12.15 3.53 4.79
C LEU A 26 10.96 3.97 3.94
N ASP A 27 11.24 4.45 2.73
CA ASP A 27 10.22 4.83 1.76
C ASP A 27 9.59 3.60 1.10
N TYR A 28 8.43 3.20 1.60
CA TYR A 28 7.67 2.07 1.08
C TYR A 28 6.93 2.40 -0.23
N LEU A 29 6.62 3.66 -0.50
CA LEU A 29 5.97 4.06 -1.75
C LEU A 29 6.93 4.02 -2.93
N ALA A 30 8.17 4.47 -2.74
CA ALA A 30 9.22 4.36 -3.75
C ALA A 30 9.52 2.90 -4.10
N HIS A 31 9.38 1.97 -3.13
CA HIS A 31 9.55 0.55 -3.40
C HIS A 31 8.53 0.02 -4.41
N ILE A 32 7.27 0.47 -4.34
CA ILE A 32 6.25 0.10 -5.32
C ILE A 32 6.65 0.59 -6.71
N ASP A 33 7.10 1.84 -6.84
CA ASP A 33 7.51 2.40 -8.13
C ASP A 33 8.64 1.59 -8.78
N ILE A 34 9.56 1.08 -7.98
CA ILE A 34 10.72 0.31 -8.49
C ILE A 34 10.35 -1.14 -8.84
N TYR A 35 9.44 -1.76 -8.08
CA TYR A 35 9.25 -3.22 -8.13
C TYR A 35 7.82 -3.68 -8.44
N HIS A 36 6.90 -2.79 -8.83
CA HIS A 36 5.48 -3.13 -9.08
C HIS A 36 5.29 -4.36 -9.97
N GLU A 37 6.10 -4.55 -11.02
CA GLU A 37 6.01 -5.72 -11.90
C GLU A 37 6.29 -7.05 -11.18
N LYS A 38 7.09 -7.00 -10.11
CA LYS A 38 7.50 -8.16 -9.33
C LYS A 38 6.66 -8.40 -8.09
N ILE A 39 5.90 -7.42 -7.65
CA ILE A 39 5.01 -7.55 -6.49
C ILE A 39 3.77 -8.35 -6.92
N LYS A 40 3.58 -9.53 -6.34
CA LYS A 40 2.44 -10.42 -6.63
C LYS A 40 1.57 -10.70 -5.40
N MET A 41 2.04 -10.30 -4.26
CA MET A 41 1.30 -10.33 -3.00
C MET A 41 1.62 -9.07 -2.20
N PHE A 42 0.59 -8.51 -1.60
CA PHE A 42 0.67 -7.34 -0.73
C PHE A 42 0.05 -7.68 0.62
N HIS A 43 0.83 -7.60 1.69
CA HIS A 43 0.31 -7.65 3.04
C HIS A 43 -0.24 -6.28 3.43
N VAL A 44 -1.54 -6.23 3.63
CA VAL A 44 -2.22 -5.07 4.21
C VAL A 44 -2.03 -5.18 5.72
N LYS A 45 -0.93 -4.60 6.19
CA LYS A 45 -0.47 -4.66 7.58
C LYS A 45 0.02 -3.29 8.02
N ASP A 46 -0.44 -2.84 9.17
CA ASP A 46 -0.13 -1.51 9.67
C ASP A 46 0.92 -1.53 10.77
N ALA A 47 1.63 -0.43 10.89
CA ALA A 47 2.65 -0.22 11.91
C ALA A 47 2.78 1.25 12.24
N GLU A 48 3.35 1.53 13.39
CA GLU A 48 3.79 2.87 13.79
C GLU A 48 5.22 2.86 14.31
N LEU A 49 5.93 3.95 14.08
CA LEU A 49 7.26 4.19 14.65
C LEU A 49 7.30 5.59 15.26
N ASN A 50 7.34 5.63 16.59
CA ASN A 50 7.40 6.87 17.36
C ASN A 50 8.71 6.89 18.19
N PRO A 51 9.87 7.09 17.55
CA PRO A 51 11.15 7.02 18.23
C PRO A 51 11.28 8.17 19.24
N SER A 52 11.92 7.87 20.36
CA SER A 52 12.29 8.86 21.36
C SER A 52 13.81 9.07 21.37
N GLY A 53 14.30 10.04 22.11
CA GLY A 53 15.74 10.20 22.32
C GLY A 53 16.42 9.02 23.04
N LYS A 54 15.63 8.04 23.49
CA LYS A 54 16.11 6.90 24.28
C LYS A 54 15.93 5.55 23.58
N GLN A 55 15.03 5.45 22.62
CA GLN A 55 14.70 4.16 21.98
C GLN A 55 14.23 4.34 20.54
N GLY A 56 14.61 3.40 19.68
CA GLY A 56 14.06 3.16 18.36
C GLY A 56 13.21 1.88 18.35
N VAL A 57 13.01 1.27 17.17
CA VAL A 57 12.12 0.10 16.98
C VAL A 57 12.49 -1.09 17.86
N TYR A 58 13.78 -1.38 18.02
CA TYR A 58 14.29 -2.51 18.82
C TYR A 58 14.97 -2.06 20.12
N GLY A 59 14.73 -0.82 20.54
CA GLY A 59 15.39 -0.23 21.73
C GLY A 59 14.89 -0.87 23.04
N GLY A 60 15.80 -1.55 23.78
CA GLY A 60 15.55 -2.08 25.11
C GLY A 60 14.67 -3.34 25.12
N PHE A 61 14.31 -3.77 26.33
CA PHE A 61 13.51 -4.98 26.59
C PHE A 61 12.04 -4.65 26.91
N GLN A 62 11.47 -3.64 26.26
CA GLN A 62 10.08 -3.30 26.47
C GLN A 62 9.15 -4.37 25.86
N SER A 63 7.98 -4.50 26.49
CA SER A 63 6.86 -5.24 25.87
C SER A 63 6.44 -4.57 24.55
N TRP A 64 5.77 -5.30 23.68
CA TRP A 64 5.26 -4.76 22.42
C TRP A 64 4.41 -3.49 22.60
N VAL A 65 3.64 -3.42 23.69
CA VAL A 65 2.81 -2.25 24.02
C VAL A 65 3.62 -0.97 24.24
N ASN A 66 4.84 -1.10 24.75
CA ASN A 66 5.69 0.03 25.14
C ASN A 66 6.81 0.34 24.14
N ARG A 67 6.91 -0.40 23.03
CA ARG A 67 7.94 -0.14 22.01
C ARG A 67 7.62 1.11 21.20
N ALA A 68 8.68 1.80 20.80
CA ALA A 68 8.57 2.93 19.87
C ALA A 68 8.08 2.51 18.49
N GLY A 69 8.53 1.34 18.02
CA GLY A 69 8.07 0.71 16.80
C GLY A 69 7.23 -0.52 17.10
N ARG A 70 6.01 -0.57 16.59
CA ARG A 70 5.08 -1.68 16.82
C ARG A 70 4.06 -1.81 15.70
N PHE A 71 3.54 -3.03 15.52
CA PHE A 71 2.44 -3.28 14.60
C PHE A 71 1.12 -2.79 15.18
N ARG A 72 0.24 -2.33 14.30
CA ARG A 72 -1.06 -1.80 14.65
C ARG A 72 -2.18 -2.46 13.84
N SER A 73 -3.38 -2.39 14.37
CA SER A 73 -4.58 -2.71 13.58
C SER A 73 -4.70 -1.73 12.42
N LEU A 74 -5.28 -2.17 11.30
CA LEU A 74 -5.36 -1.35 10.08
C LEU A 74 -6.05 -0.01 10.34
N GLY A 75 -5.40 1.06 9.95
CA GLY A 75 -5.86 2.43 10.14
C GLY A 75 -5.50 3.06 11.49
N ASP A 76 -4.94 2.28 12.42
CA ASP A 76 -4.48 2.80 13.72
C ASP A 76 -2.98 3.15 13.73
N GLY A 77 -2.27 2.85 12.63
CA GLY A 77 -0.84 3.08 12.47
C GLY A 77 -0.50 4.28 11.58
N GLN A 78 0.64 4.19 10.90
CA GLN A 78 1.21 5.27 10.10
C GLN A 78 1.35 4.92 8.61
N VAL A 79 0.91 3.74 8.17
CA VAL A 79 0.97 3.36 6.76
C VAL A 79 -0.08 4.13 5.96
N ASP A 80 0.36 4.84 4.91
CA ASP A 80 -0.54 5.52 3.97
C ASP A 80 -1.11 4.53 2.94
N PHE A 81 -2.10 3.76 3.36
CA PHE A 81 -2.77 2.80 2.49
C PHE A 81 -3.44 3.45 1.29
N LYS A 82 -3.93 4.67 1.44
CA LYS A 82 -4.55 5.41 0.34
C LYS A 82 -3.61 5.58 -0.83
N SER A 83 -2.38 6.01 -0.56
CA SER A 83 -1.34 6.16 -1.56
C SER A 83 -0.89 4.80 -2.12
N ILE A 84 -0.79 3.76 -1.28
CA ILE A 84 -0.44 2.41 -1.72
C ILE A 84 -1.47 1.87 -2.71
N PHE A 85 -2.77 1.88 -2.35
CA PHE A 85 -3.83 1.39 -3.24
C PHE A 85 -3.93 2.19 -4.54
N SER A 86 -3.73 3.52 -4.46
CA SER A 86 -3.68 4.39 -5.63
C SER A 86 -2.53 4.01 -6.59
N LYS A 87 -1.31 3.78 -6.05
CA LYS A 87 -0.16 3.36 -6.85
C LYS A 87 -0.39 1.98 -7.49
N PHE A 88 -0.83 1.00 -6.71
CA PHE A 88 -1.12 -0.33 -7.24
C PHE A 88 -2.20 -0.30 -8.33
N THR A 89 -3.24 0.50 -8.15
CA THR A 89 -4.26 0.70 -9.19
C THR A 89 -3.67 1.31 -10.44
N SER A 90 -2.82 2.34 -10.31
CA SER A 90 -2.16 2.99 -11.44
C SER A 90 -1.24 2.07 -12.24
N TYR A 91 -0.64 1.07 -11.57
CA TYR A 91 0.21 0.06 -12.21
C TYR A 91 -0.57 -1.19 -12.66
N GLY A 92 -1.90 -1.20 -12.53
CA GLY A 92 -2.71 -2.34 -12.94
C GLY A 92 -2.44 -3.60 -12.12
N TYR A 93 -2.19 -3.44 -10.81
CA TYR A 93 -1.89 -4.56 -9.93
C TYR A 93 -3.03 -5.57 -9.89
N ASP A 94 -2.72 -6.83 -10.20
CA ASP A 94 -3.63 -7.97 -10.28
C ASP A 94 -3.36 -9.06 -9.21
N GLY A 95 -2.49 -8.76 -8.24
CA GLY A 95 -2.09 -9.68 -7.19
C GLY A 95 -3.05 -9.72 -6.00
N TRP A 96 -2.61 -10.37 -4.94
CA TRP A 96 -3.39 -10.55 -3.72
C TRP A 96 -3.12 -9.43 -2.72
N ALA A 97 -4.18 -8.81 -2.19
CA ALA A 97 -4.15 -7.97 -0.98
C ALA A 97 -4.59 -8.83 0.20
N VAL A 98 -3.66 -9.17 1.06
CA VAL A 98 -3.87 -10.11 2.17
C VAL A 98 -3.87 -9.35 3.48
N LEU A 99 -4.96 -9.44 4.24
CA LEU A 99 -4.98 -8.94 5.61
C LEU A 99 -4.00 -9.76 6.45
N GLU A 100 -2.91 -9.12 6.86
CA GLU A 100 -2.04 -9.64 7.90
C GLU A 100 -2.19 -8.77 9.14
N TRP A 101 -2.75 -9.37 10.19
CA TRP A 101 -3.05 -8.62 11.40
C TRP A 101 -2.07 -9.00 12.52
N GLU A 102 -1.35 -7.99 13.01
CA GLU A 102 -0.59 -8.05 14.24
C GLU A 102 -0.85 -6.75 15.02
N CYS A 103 -1.37 -6.86 16.21
CA CYS A 103 -1.56 -5.70 17.07
C CYS A 103 -1.47 -6.12 18.54
N CYS A 104 -0.70 -5.38 19.30
CA CYS A 104 -0.54 -5.64 20.73
C CYS A 104 -1.62 -4.99 21.62
N LEU A 105 -2.55 -4.24 21.03
CA LEU A 105 -3.54 -3.42 21.75
C LEU A 105 -4.99 -3.86 21.51
N LYS A 106 -5.36 -4.07 20.25
CA LYS A 106 -6.74 -4.37 19.85
C LYS A 106 -7.04 -5.87 19.96
N HIS A 107 -8.28 -6.21 20.28
CA HIS A 107 -8.73 -7.60 20.28
C HIS A 107 -8.68 -8.20 18.85
N PRO A 108 -8.20 -9.44 18.66
CA PRO A 108 -8.00 -10.01 17.33
C PRO A 108 -9.29 -10.15 16.50
N GLU A 109 -10.42 -10.47 17.10
CA GLU A 109 -11.69 -10.57 16.39
C GLU A 109 -12.16 -9.22 15.84
N ASP A 110 -11.97 -8.15 16.63
CA ASP A 110 -12.29 -6.79 16.19
C ASP A 110 -11.34 -6.35 15.08
N GLY A 111 -10.03 -6.62 15.24
CA GLY A 111 -9.04 -6.30 14.24
C GLY A 111 -9.27 -7.02 12.91
N ALA A 112 -9.66 -8.28 12.93
CA ALA A 112 -9.98 -9.04 11.73
C ALA A 112 -11.23 -8.51 11.01
N ARG A 113 -12.29 -8.23 11.76
CA ARG A 113 -13.54 -7.68 11.21
C ARG A 113 -13.32 -6.30 10.58
N GLU A 114 -12.71 -5.39 11.34
CA GLU A 114 -12.41 -4.03 10.89
C GLU A 114 -11.43 -4.02 9.71
N GLY A 115 -10.43 -4.92 9.73
CA GLY A 115 -9.43 -5.02 8.68
C GLY A 115 -10.00 -5.46 7.34
N ALA A 116 -10.97 -6.36 7.32
CA ALA A 116 -11.65 -6.78 6.09
C ALA A 116 -12.43 -5.60 5.47
N GLU A 117 -13.18 -4.86 6.28
CA GLU A 117 -13.88 -3.65 5.83
C GLU A 117 -12.92 -2.54 5.40
N PHE A 118 -11.81 -2.39 6.11
CA PHE A 118 -10.76 -1.42 5.76
C PHE A 118 -10.21 -1.67 4.36
N ILE A 119 -9.82 -2.92 4.04
CA ILE A 119 -9.32 -3.27 2.71
C ILE A 119 -10.36 -2.97 1.65
N LYS A 120 -11.60 -3.43 1.85
CA LYS A 120 -12.71 -3.22 0.92
C LYS A 120 -12.94 -1.74 0.60
N ASN A 121 -12.82 -0.88 1.60
CA ASN A 121 -13.02 0.56 1.46
C ASN A 121 -11.82 1.28 0.78
N HIS A 122 -10.67 0.63 0.64
CA HIS A 122 -9.50 1.18 -0.03
C HIS A 122 -9.35 0.71 -1.49
N ILE A 123 -10.09 -0.34 -1.90
CA ILE A 123 -10.09 -0.80 -3.29
C ILE A 123 -10.69 0.28 -4.18
N ILE A 124 -9.94 0.67 -5.21
CA ILE A 124 -10.37 1.66 -6.20
C ILE A 124 -11.03 0.95 -7.36
N ASN A 125 -12.30 1.24 -7.60
CA ASN A 125 -12.99 0.80 -8.79
C ASN A 125 -12.60 1.70 -9.96
N THR A 126 -11.87 1.14 -10.91
CA THR A 126 -11.42 1.88 -12.08
C THR A 126 -12.56 2.10 -13.06
N THR A 127 -12.49 3.19 -13.85
CA THR A 127 -13.40 3.45 -14.94
C THR A 127 -12.71 3.15 -16.27
N GLU A 128 -13.47 2.67 -17.25
CA GLU A 128 -13.01 2.48 -18.62
C GLU A 128 -12.97 3.80 -19.40
N LYS A 129 -13.68 4.84 -18.92
CA LYS A 129 -13.73 6.17 -19.55
C LYS A 129 -12.80 7.13 -18.85
N ALA A 130 -11.82 7.66 -19.57
CA ALA A 130 -10.99 8.74 -19.09
C ALA A 130 -11.81 10.04 -18.95
N PHE A 131 -11.42 10.90 -18.01
CA PHE A 131 -12.06 12.20 -17.80
C PHE A 131 -11.99 13.11 -19.03
N ASP A 132 -10.97 12.94 -19.86
CA ASP A 132 -10.65 13.72 -21.06
C ASP A 132 -10.93 12.98 -22.37
N ASP A 133 -11.87 12.04 -22.39
CA ASP A 133 -12.30 11.32 -23.59
C ASP A 133 -12.77 12.27 -24.72
N PHE A 134 -13.14 13.53 -24.41
CA PHE A 134 -13.37 14.54 -25.45
C PHE A 134 -12.09 14.97 -26.16
N ALA A 135 -10.91 14.77 -25.59
CA ALA A 135 -9.65 15.08 -26.26
C ALA A 135 -9.36 14.10 -27.40
N GLY A 136 -9.90 12.87 -27.32
CA GLY A 136 -9.81 11.86 -28.39
C GLY A 136 -10.79 12.03 -29.54
N SER A 137 -11.89 12.76 -29.34
CA SER A 137 -12.93 12.97 -30.37
C SER A 137 -12.64 14.11 -31.35
N GLY A 138 -11.54 14.86 -31.18
CA GLY A 138 -11.25 16.07 -31.91
C GLY A 138 -12.39 17.10 -31.74
N ALA A 139 -12.11 18.35 -31.45
CA ALA A 139 -13.16 19.36 -31.43
C ALA A 139 -13.86 19.35 -32.78
N ASP A 140 -15.12 18.96 -32.82
CA ASP A 140 -15.93 19.11 -34.04
C ASP A 140 -16.19 20.60 -34.23
N ILE A 141 -15.23 21.23 -34.91
CA ILE A 141 -15.23 22.67 -35.18
C ILE A 141 -16.50 23.10 -35.96
N GLU A 142 -17.04 22.21 -36.77
CA GLU A 142 -18.26 22.48 -37.55
C GLU A 142 -19.53 22.41 -36.67
N ALA A 143 -19.58 21.47 -35.71
CA ALA A 143 -20.66 21.42 -34.73
C ALA A 143 -20.63 22.63 -33.79
N ASN A 144 -19.42 23.02 -33.34
CA ASN A 144 -19.25 24.17 -32.46
C ASN A 144 -19.57 25.52 -33.16
N LYS A 145 -19.31 25.65 -34.46
CA LYS A 145 -19.71 26.85 -35.25
C LYS A 145 -21.22 26.96 -35.43
N LYS A 146 -21.98 25.87 -35.35
CA LYS A 146 -23.45 25.91 -35.43
C LYS A 146 -24.12 26.28 -34.13
N MET A 147 -23.37 26.31 -33.01
CA MET A 147 -23.88 26.71 -31.71
C MET A 147 -23.66 28.21 -31.40
N LEU A 148 -22.91 28.91 -32.22
CA LEU A 148 -22.68 30.36 -32.18
C LEU A 148 -23.53 31.09 -33.24
#